data_565d3aeadc5020bf9fe755d781a5b5e8
#
_entry.id   565d3aeadc5020bf9fe755d781a5b5e8
#
_cell.length_a   1.000
_cell.length_b   1.000
_cell.length_c   1.000
_cell.angle_alpha   90.00
_cell.angle_beta   90.00
_cell.angle_gamma   90.00
#
_symmetry.space_group_name_H-M   'P 1'
#
loop_
_entity.id
_entity.type
_entity.pdbx_description
1 polymer ?
#
loop_
_entity_poly.entity_id
_entity_poly.type
_entity_poly.pdbx_seq_one_letter_code
_entity_poly.pdbx_strand_id
1 'polypeptide(L)'
;ASGGLGAYEFMVYAITNKIITPAQLALQPCSASTVITNPQNGDILAMVSYPSYDNNKLSGTVDAKYFNSLINDKAAPMINRATQSFTAPGSTYKPCTTIAGMDTGTISSGTTFYCSGSFDKVTPAPKCWRLSGHGGEVAATAIRDSCNVYFYNVGYNLACRKDGTYNSTYGTSTLQKYSD
;
A
#
# COMPACT_ATOMS: atom_id res chain seq x y z
N ALA A 1 21.42 -9.82 -39.59
CA ALA A 1 20.93 -10.49 -38.38
C ALA A 1 20.54 -9.43 -37.38
N SER A 2 19.26 -9.04 -37.34
CA SER A 2 18.70 -8.18 -36.30
C SER A 2 18.52 -9.03 -35.05
N GLY A 3 19.49 -9.02 -34.17
CA GLY A 3 19.33 -9.49 -32.81
C GLY A 3 18.33 -8.55 -32.13
N GLY A 4 17.05 -8.88 -32.18
CA GLY A 4 16.01 -8.10 -31.52
C GLY A 4 16.20 -8.20 -30.01
N LEU A 5 16.17 -7.06 -29.33
CA LEU A 5 16.07 -6.99 -27.88
C LEU A 5 14.90 -7.85 -27.41
N GLY A 6 15.05 -8.57 -26.33
CA GLY A 6 13.93 -9.22 -25.65
C GLY A 6 12.86 -8.19 -25.25
N ALA A 7 11.62 -8.61 -25.04
CA ALA A 7 10.53 -7.68 -24.72
C ALA A 7 10.85 -6.80 -23.49
N TYR A 8 11.49 -7.37 -22.47
CA TYR A 8 11.92 -6.62 -21.27
C TYR A 8 13.01 -5.60 -21.61
N GLU A 9 14.04 -6.00 -22.34
CA GLU A 9 15.14 -5.12 -22.74
C GLU A 9 14.67 -3.98 -23.64
N PHE A 10 13.74 -4.30 -24.56
CA PHE A 10 13.09 -3.28 -25.40
C PHE A 10 12.29 -2.27 -24.55
N MET A 11 11.52 -2.73 -23.57
CA MET A 11 10.77 -1.84 -22.68
C MET A 11 11.70 -0.93 -21.89
N VAL A 12 12.76 -1.48 -21.30
CA VAL A 12 13.77 -0.71 -20.56
C VAL A 12 14.42 0.32 -21.47
N TYR A 13 14.87 -0.10 -22.65
CA TYR A 13 15.46 0.81 -23.65
C TYR A 13 14.51 1.94 -24.04
N ALA A 14 13.26 1.62 -24.35
CA ALA A 14 12.28 2.58 -24.81
C ALA A 14 11.87 3.59 -23.72
N ILE A 15 11.77 3.17 -22.45
CA ILE A 15 11.51 4.05 -21.31
C ILE A 15 12.73 4.94 -21.04
N THR A 16 13.93 4.36 -20.99
CA THR A 16 15.17 5.10 -20.71
C THR A 16 15.44 6.18 -21.75
N ASN A 17 15.15 5.88 -23.02
CA ASN A 17 15.32 6.82 -24.13
C ASN A 17 14.09 7.72 -24.36
N LYS A 18 13.08 7.67 -23.46
CA LYS A 18 11.85 8.48 -23.52
C LYS A 18 11.06 8.30 -24.83
N ILE A 19 11.17 7.12 -25.46
CA ILE A 19 10.39 6.75 -26.65
C ILE A 19 8.95 6.42 -26.26
N ILE A 20 8.79 5.74 -25.11
CA ILE A 20 7.48 5.43 -24.51
C ILE A 20 7.52 5.80 -23.01
N THR A 21 6.34 6.10 -22.48
CA THR A 21 6.17 6.31 -21.03
C THR A 21 5.67 5.02 -20.37
N PRO A 22 5.93 4.82 -19.06
CA PRO A 22 5.33 3.70 -18.32
C PRO A 22 3.81 3.64 -18.45
N ALA A 23 3.14 4.79 -18.51
CA ALA A 23 1.69 4.87 -18.67
C ALA A 23 1.19 4.31 -20.01
N GLN A 24 1.97 4.44 -21.09
CA GLN A 24 1.64 3.87 -22.40
C GLN A 24 1.74 2.34 -22.41
N LEU A 25 2.51 1.76 -21.50
CA LEU A 25 2.61 0.33 -21.27
C LEU A 25 1.55 -0.21 -20.29
N ALA A 26 0.54 0.58 -19.95
CA ALA A 26 -0.45 0.30 -18.91
C ALA A 26 0.16 0.05 -17.51
N LEU A 27 1.41 0.42 -17.30
CA LEU A 27 2.04 0.49 -15.99
C LEU A 27 1.51 1.70 -15.25
N GLN A 28 1.21 1.55 -13.98
CA GLN A 28 0.83 2.70 -13.17
C GLN A 28 2.03 3.66 -13.08
N PRO A 29 1.87 4.94 -13.44
CA PRO A 29 2.97 5.89 -13.32
C PRO A 29 3.41 5.98 -11.86
N CYS A 30 4.72 6.08 -11.64
CA CYS A 30 5.24 6.34 -10.30
C CYS A 30 4.61 7.60 -9.76
N SER A 31 3.96 7.49 -8.60
CA SER A 31 3.33 8.62 -7.92
C SER A 31 3.64 8.55 -6.44
N ALA A 32 3.70 9.71 -5.81
CA ALA A 32 3.97 9.83 -4.39
C ALA A 32 3.31 11.08 -3.81
N SER A 33 3.13 11.08 -2.50
CA SER A 33 2.82 12.29 -1.75
C SER A 33 3.59 12.29 -0.44
N THR A 34 3.89 13.49 0.05
CA THR A 34 4.53 13.70 1.35
C THR A 34 3.81 14.82 2.06
N VAL A 35 3.46 14.59 3.32
CA VAL A 35 2.91 15.59 4.22
C VAL A 35 3.82 15.68 5.45
N ILE A 36 4.26 16.88 5.78
CA ILE A 36 5.04 17.17 6.99
C ILE A 36 4.17 18.05 7.88
N THR A 37 3.93 17.58 9.08
CA THR A 37 3.12 18.30 10.09
C THR A 37 3.93 18.59 11.32
N ASN A 38 3.56 19.67 12.02
CA ASN A 38 4.04 19.93 13.38
C ASN A 38 3.14 19.16 14.35
N PRO A 39 3.67 18.18 15.09
CA PRO A 39 2.84 17.35 15.98
C PRO A 39 2.34 18.10 17.23
N GLN A 40 2.89 19.29 17.52
CA GLN A 40 2.52 20.07 18.71
C GLN A 40 1.25 20.91 18.50
N ASN A 41 0.99 21.34 17.27
CA ASN A 41 -0.13 22.23 16.96
C ASN A 41 -0.95 21.82 15.72
N GLY A 42 -0.50 20.78 14.99
CA GLY A 42 -1.16 20.26 13.80
C GLY A 42 -0.91 21.05 12.52
N ASP A 43 -0.04 22.06 12.54
CA ASP A 43 0.28 22.84 11.33
C ASP A 43 0.88 21.95 10.24
N ILE A 44 0.44 22.17 9.01
CA ILE A 44 1.01 21.53 7.82
C ILE A 44 2.20 22.36 7.37
N LEU A 45 3.41 21.85 7.57
CA LEU A 45 4.66 22.51 7.18
C LEU A 45 4.99 22.31 5.70
N ALA A 46 4.61 21.16 5.14
CA ALA A 46 4.73 20.88 3.71
C ALA A 46 3.70 19.85 3.27
N MET A 47 3.19 20.01 2.06
CA MET A 47 2.33 19.04 1.38
C MET A 47 2.73 18.99 -0.09
N VAL A 48 3.21 17.83 -0.53
CA VAL A 48 3.74 17.65 -1.90
C VAL A 48 3.07 16.45 -2.55
N SER A 49 2.70 16.60 -3.80
CA SER A 49 2.23 15.50 -4.67
C SER A 49 3.15 15.35 -5.88
N TYR A 50 3.41 14.11 -6.29
CA TYR A 50 4.14 13.79 -7.50
C TYR A 50 3.35 12.77 -8.35
N PRO A 51 3.27 12.92 -9.68
CA PRO A 51 3.67 14.09 -10.43
C PRO A 51 2.85 15.33 -10.08
N SER A 52 3.40 16.50 -10.37
CA SER A 52 2.79 17.79 -10.12
C SER A 52 2.78 18.62 -11.41
N TYR A 53 2.37 19.86 -11.35
CA TYR A 53 2.28 20.76 -12.47
C TYR A 53 2.82 22.16 -12.12
N ASP A 54 3.13 22.96 -13.13
CA ASP A 54 3.59 24.33 -12.98
C ASP A 54 2.40 25.28 -12.80
N ASN A 55 2.17 25.74 -11.59
CA ASN A 55 1.10 26.68 -11.24
C ASN A 55 1.20 28.01 -12.00
N ASN A 56 2.42 28.46 -12.37
CA ASN A 56 2.59 29.73 -13.05
C ASN A 56 1.93 29.72 -14.43
N LYS A 57 1.89 28.57 -15.10
CA LYS A 57 1.23 28.42 -16.41
C LYS A 57 -0.29 28.40 -16.35
N LEU A 58 -0.84 28.28 -15.14
CA LEU A 58 -2.29 28.28 -14.89
C LEU A 58 -2.74 29.54 -14.15
N SER A 59 -1.84 30.47 -13.84
CA SER A 59 -2.12 31.73 -13.18
C SER A 59 -2.22 32.87 -14.21
N GLY A 60 -3.16 33.78 -14.03
CA GLY A 60 -3.41 34.88 -14.96
C GLY A 60 -4.01 34.37 -16.28
N THR A 61 -3.32 34.58 -17.39
CA THR A 61 -3.72 34.03 -18.69
C THR A 61 -3.31 32.56 -18.75
N VAL A 62 -4.31 31.67 -18.68
CA VAL A 62 -4.10 30.23 -18.70
C VAL A 62 -3.52 29.77 -20.03
N ASP A 63 -2.41 29.03 -19.99
CA ASP A 63 -1.89 28.31 -21.15
C ASP A 63 -2.80 27.11 -21.47
N ALA A 64 -3.72 27.31 -22.42
CA ALA A 64 -4.71 26.31 -22.79
C ALA A 64 -4.09 24.99 -23.31
N LYS A 65 -2.95 25.06 -24.00
CA LYS A 65 -2.25 23.87 -24.49
C LYS A 65 -1.67 23.09 -23.33
N TYR A 66 -1.06 23.78 -22.39
CA TYR A 66 -0.53 23.16 -21.17
C TYR A 66 -1.66 22.54 -20.32
N PHE A 67 -2.74 23.29 -20.09
CA PHE A 67 -3.89 22.78 -19.33
C PHE A 67 -4.49 21.52 -19.97
N ASN A 68 -4.70 21.52 -21.29
CA ASN A 68 -5.17 20.34 -22.00
C ASN A 68 -4.19 19.15 -21.88
N SER A 69 -2.88 19.40 -21.85
CA SER A 69 -1.92 18.32 -21.62
C SER A 69 -2.04 17.71 -20.24
N LEU A 70 -2.32 18.50 -19.21
CA LEU A 70 -2.52 18.01 -17.83
C LEU A 70 -3.80 17.18 -17.68
N ILE A 71 -4.91 17.61 -18.30
CA ILE A 71 -6.19 16.88 -18.25
C ILE A 71 -6.07 15.50 -18.92
N ASN A 72 -5.32 15.41 -20.00
CA ASN A 72 -5.16 14.18 -20.77
C ASN A 72 -3.99 13.31 -20.26
N ASP A 73 -3.23 13.78 -19.29
CA ASP A 73 -2.12 13.01 -18.71
C ASP A 73 -2.65 11.88 -17.81
N LYS A 74 -2.37 10.63 -18.21
CA LYS A 74 -2.76 9.43 -17.45
C LYS A 74 -2.13 9.38 -16.04
N ALA A 75 -1.06 10.11 -15.81
CA ALA A 75 -0.45 10.27 -14.50
C ALA A 75 -1.25 11.18 -13.57
N ALA A 76 -2.30 11.86 -14.09
CA ALA A 76 -3.21 12.73 -13.34
C ALA A 76 -2.45 13.72 -12.40
N PRO A 77 -1.59 14.60 -12.94
CA PRO A 77 -0.75 15.48 -12.13
C PRO A 77 -1.53 16.54 -11.34
N MET A 78 -2.79 16.79 -11.71
CA MET A 78 -3.67 17.75 -11.02
C MET A 78 -4.31 17.20 -9.74
N ILE A 79 -4.21 15.90 -9.49
CA ILE A 79 -4.74 15.29 -8.26
C ILE A 79 -3.78 15.58 -7.10
N ASN A 80 -4.31 16.20 -6.04
CA ASN A 80 -3.58 16.27 -4.77
C ASN A 80 -3.61 14.91 -4.07
N ARG A 81 -2.56 14.14 -4.27
CA ARG A 81 -2.48 12.78 -3.74
C ARG A 81 -2.43 12.69 -2.23
N ALA A 82 -1.95 13.74 -1.57
CA ALA A 82 -1.92 13.79 -0.11
C ALA A 82 -3.32 13.79 0.51
N THR A 83 -4.33 14.31 -0.22
CA THR A 83 -5.69 14.48 0.29
C THR A 83 -6.75 13.70 -0.49
N GLN A 84 -6.43 13.24 -1.70
CA GLN A 84 -7.41 12.65 -2.63
C GLN A 84 -7.08 11.23 -3.09
N SER A 85 -5.88 10.71 -2.76
CA SER A 85 -5.52 9.33 -3.12
C SER A 85 -5.88 8.35 -2.02
N PHE A 86 -6.50 7.24 -2.43
CA PHE A 86 -6.77 6.09 -1.57
C PHE A 86 -5.82 4.97 -1.98
N THR A 87 -4.89 4.62 -1.10
CA THR A 87 -3.96 3.51 -1.30
C THR A 87 -4.07 2.54 -0.15
N ALA A 88 -3.85 1.24 -0.45
CA ALA A 88 -3.78 0.26 0.62
C ALA A 88 -2.62 0.59 1.56
N PRO A 89 -2.85 0.65 2.88
CA PRO A 89 -1.82 1.05 3.85
C PRO A 89 -0.64 0.06 3.93
N GLY A 90 -0.84 -1.17 3.49
CA GLY A 90 0.18 -2.21 3.56
C GLY A 90 0.60 -2.50 5.01
N SER A 91 1.93 -2.77 5.24
CA SER A 91 2.44 -3.14 6.56
C SER A 91 2.31 -2.05 7.63
N THR A 92 2.03 -0.81 7.24
CA THR A 92 1.78 0.27 8.22
C THR A 92 0.48 0.07 9.00
N TYR A 93 -0.41 -0.80 8.53
CA TYR A 93 -1.65 -1.17 9.22
C TYR A 93 -1.46 -2.27 10.29
N LYS A 94 -0.32 -2.93 10.35
CA LYS A 94 -0.06 -4.02 11.31
C LYS A 94 -0.19 -3.62 12.78
N PRO A 95 0.27 -2.44 13.21
CA PRO A 95 -0.01 -1.96 14.58
C PRO A 95 -1.49 -1.87 14.90
N CYS A 96 -2.33 -1.33 13.99
CA CYS A 96 -3.79 -1.27 14.18
C CYS A 96 -4.40 -2.68 14.30
N THR A 97 -3.95 -3.63 13.46
CA THR A 97 -4.37 -5.03 13.56
C THR A 97 -3.96 -5.66 14.88
N THR A 98 -2.79 -5.30 15.41
CA THR A 98 -2.33 -5.77 16.73
C THR A 98 -3.21 -5.26 17.85
N ILE A 99 -3.52 -3.96 17.84
CA ILE A 99 -4.43 -3.34 18.83
C ILE A 99 -5.79 -4.01 18.79
N ALA A 100 -6.38 -4.15 17.61
CA ALA A 100 -7.66 -4.84 17.44
C ALA A 100 -7.63 -6.28 17.97
N GLY A 101 -6.56 -7.02 17.66
CA GLY A 101 -6.39 -8.39 18.14
C GLY A 101 -6.25 -8.50 19.65
N MET A 102 -5.55 -7.57 20.29
CA MET A 102 -5.38 -7.54 21.74
C MET A 102 -6.64 -7.08 22.48
N ASP A 103 -7.28 -6.03 22.01
CA ASP A 103 -8.48 -5.48 22.63
C ASP A 103 -9.68 -6.43 22.56
N THR A 104 -9.81 -7.15 21.45
CA THR A 104 -10.84 -8.20 21.30
C THR A 104 -10.52 -9.51 22.04
N GLY A 105 -9.33 -9.63 22.63
CA GLY A 105 -8.85 -10.86 23.24
C GLY A 105 -8.51 -11.97 22.25
N THR A 106 -8.47 -11.67 20.93
CA THR A 106 -8.10 -12.65 19.89
C THR A 106 -6.65 -13.08 20.00
N ILE A 107 -5.77 -12.18 20.45
CA ILE A 107 -4.38 -12.43 20.78
C ILE A 107 -4.00 -11.72 22.09
N SER A 108 -2.91 -12.18 22.68
CA SER A 108 -2.19 -11.51 23.79
C SER A 108 -0.77 -11.18 23.34
N SER A 109 -0.02 -10.46 24.18
CA SER A 109 1.40 -10.15 23.90
C SER A 109 2.27 -11.41 23.72
N GLY A 110 1.90 -12.53 24.35
CA GLY A 110 2.59 -13.81 24.27
C GLY A 110 2.04 -14.75 23.22
N THR A 111 0.96 -14.39 22.51
CA THR A 111 0.40 -15.25 21.45
C THR A 111 1.40 -15.47 20.33
N THR A 112 1.76 -16.73 20.11
CA THR A 112 2.76 -17.11 19.11
C THR A 112 2.09 -17.79 17.92
N PHE A 113 2.45 -17.36 16.69
CA PHE A 113 2.14 -18.07 15.44
C PHE A 113 3.43 -18.44 14.73
N TYR A 114 3.46 -19.63 14.15
CA TYR A 114 4.60 -20.11 13.37
C TYR A 114 4.47 -19.66 11.92
N CYS A 115 5.49 -18.99 11.41
CA CYS A 115 5.59 -18.57 10.00
C CYS A 115 6.47 -19.54 9.22
N SER A 116 5.86 -20.37 8.40
CA SER A 116 6.54 -21.27 7.45
C SER A 116 6.85 -20.59 6.11
N GLY A 117 6.46 -19.32 5.92
CA GLY A 117 6.51 -18.61 4.63
C GLY A 117 5.18 -18.63 3.88
N SER A 118 4.19 -19.42 4.31
CA SER A 118 2.86 -19.52 3.70
C SER A 118 1.78 -19.56 4.78
N PHE A 119 0.58 -19.11 4.45
CA PHE A 119 -0.60 -19.19 5.31
C PHE A 119 -1.63 -20.15 4.70
N ASP A 120 -1.75 -21.33 5.24
CA ASP A 120 -2.41 -22.46 4.58
C ASP A 120 -3.90 -22.61 4.93
N LYS A 121 -4.47 -21.69 5.74
CA LYS A 121 -5.89 -21.75 6.13
C LYS A 121 -6.86 -21.27 5.05
N VAL A 122 -6.34 -20.71 3.94
CA VAL A 122 -7.14 -20.21 2.81
C VAL A 122 -6.51 -20.61 1.49
N THR A 123 -7.33 -20.65 0.43
CA THR A 123 -6.87 -20.99 -0.93
C THR A 123 -7.26 -19.86 -1.89
N PRO A 124 -6.32 -19.34 -2.70
CA PRO A 124 -4.89 -19.67 -2.70
C PRO A 124 -4.19 -19.19 -1.42
N ALA A 125 -3.17 -19.93 -0.97
CA ALA A 125 -2.42 -19.64 0.25
C ALA A 125 -1.54 -18.38 0.07
N PRO A 126 -1.80 -17.25 0.77
CA PRO A 126 -0.98 -16.07 0.67
C PRO A 126 0.38 -16.29 1.34
N LYS A 127 1.41 -15.68 0.76
CA LYS A 127 2.80 -15.90 1.18
C LYS A 127 3.35 -14.76 2.02
N CYS A 128 4.26 -15.10 2.91
CA CYS A 128 5.12 -14.12 3.54
C CYS A 128 6.14 -13.57 2.53
N TRP A 129 6.64 -12.36 2.77
CA TRP A 129 7.74 -11.83 1.98
C TRP A 129 9.03 -12.67 2.14
N ARG A 130 9.24 -13.24 3.34
CA ARG A 130 10.28 -14.22 3.60
C ARG A 130 9.75 -15.62 3.33
N LEU A 131 10.05 -16.16 2.17
CA LEU A 131 9.50 -17.45 1.72
C LEU A 131 9.97 -18.64 2.56
N SER A 132 11.15 -18.55 3.21
CA SER A 132 11.64 -19.57 4.15
C SER A 132 10.96 -19.51 5.52
N GLY A 133 10.10 -18.51 5.74
CA GLY A 133 9.45 -18.25 7.02
C GLY A 133 10.32 -17.53 8.04
N HIS A 134 9.69 -17.02 9.09
CA HIS A 134 10.33 -16.35 10.23
C HIS A 134 10.43 -17.26 11.46
N GLY A 135 9.76 -18.43 11.43
CA GLY A 135 9.65 -19.29 12.59
C GLY A 135 8.55 -18.85 13.56
N GLY A 136 8.77 -19.01 14.85
CA GLY A 136 7.85 -18.59 15.90
C GLY A 136 7.88 -17.09 16.12
N GLU A 137 6.75 -16.41 15.94
CA GLU A 137 6.60 -14.96 16.07
C GLU A 137 5.56 -14.63 17.14
N VAL A 138 5.86 -13.62 17.95
CA VAL A 138 4.89 -12.90 18.80
C VAL A 138 4.61 -11.53 18.18
N ALA A 139 3.60 -10.81 18.67
CA ALA A 139 3.18 -9.52 18.08
C ALA A 139 4.35 -8.54 17.88
N ALA A 140 5.22 -8.39 18.88
CA ALA A 140 6.35 -7.46 18.84
C ALA A 140 7.38 -7.84 17.75
N THR A 141 7.77 -9.11 17.66
CA THR A 141 8.71 -9.58 16.62
C THR A 141 8.06 -9.57 15.26
N ALA A 142 6.78 -9.91 15.16
CA ALA A 142 6.03 -9.89 13.90
C ALA A 142 5.88 -8.48 13.31
N ILE A 143 5.76 -7.42 14.15
CA ILE A 143 5.81 -6.02 13.69
C ILE A 143 7.23 -5.68 13.22
N ARG A 144 8.26 -5.97 14.03
CA ARG A 144 9.67 -5.72 13.70
C ARG A 144 10.06 -6.36 12.36
N ASP A 145 9.71 -7.63 12.17
CA ASP A 145 10.11 -8.43 11.01
C ASP A 145 9.08 -8.33 9.87
N SER A 146 8.04 -7.54 10.08
CA SER A 146 6.92 -7.38 9.12
C SER A 146 6.35 -8.71 8.63
N CYS A 147 6.18 -9.69 9.55
CA CYS A 147 5.75 -11.04 9.23
C CYS A 147 4.28 -11.08 8.75
N ASN A 148 4.05 -11.36 7.47
CA ASN A 148 2.69 -11.42 6.94
C ASN A 148 1.88 -12.58 7.52
N VAL A 149 2.49 -13.76 7.69
CA VAL A 149 1.78 -14.97 8.17
C VAL A 149 1.25 -14.77 9.59
N TYR A 150 1.99 -14.06 10.47
CA TYR A 150 1.49 -13.69 11.78
C TYR A 150 0.17 -12.90 11.65
N PHE A 151 0.17 -11.86 10.84
CA PHE A 151 -0.99 -10.99 10.67
C PHE A 151 -2.14 -11.63 9.88
N TYR A 152 -1.86 -12.58 8.99
CA TYR A 152 -2.92 -13.41 8.39
C TYR A 152 -3.62 -14.27 9.43
N ASN A 153 -2.88 -14.82 10.41
CA ASN A 153 -3.49 -15.55 11.53
C ASN A 153 -4.34 -14.62 12.40
N VAL A 154 -3.84 -13.43 12.75
CA VAL A 154 -4.61 -12.46 13.54
C VAL A 154 -5.90 -12.07 12.81
N GLY A 155 -5.81 -11.68 11.53
CA GLY A 155 -6.97 -11.28 10.73
C GLY A 155 -7.97 -12.42 10.54
N TYR A 156 -7.48 -13.65 10.31
CA TYR A 156 -8.34 -14.82 10.20
C TYR A 156 -9.08 -15.10 11.51
N ASN A 157 -8.38 -15.06 12.64
CA ASN A 157 -8.97 -15.28 13.95
C ASN A 157 -9.97 -14.17 14.33
N LEU A 158 -9.69 -12.90 13.99
CA LEU A 158 -10.64 -11.79 14.13
C LEU A 158 -11.92 -12.00 13.31
N ALA A 159 -11.81 -12.70 12.17
CA ALA A 159 -12.95 -13.04 11.32
C ALA A 159 -13.73 -14.29 11.82
N CYS A 160 -13.18 -15.05 12.76
CA CYS A 160 -13.88 -16.16 13.37
C CYS A 160 -14.80 -15.68 14.49
N ARG A 161 -16.07 -16.03 14.40
CA ARG A 161 -17.06 -15.78 15.46
C ARG A 161 -16.81 -16.71 16.65
N LYS A 162 -17.48 -16.44 17.77
CA LYS A 162 -17.38 -17.27 18.99
C LYS A 162 -17.79 -18.73 18.78
N ASP A 163 -18.63 -19.01 17.77
CA ASP A 163 -19.04 -20.35 17.37
C ASP A 163 -18.03 -21.05 16.43
N GLY A 164 -16.90 -20.40 16.15
CA GLY A 164 -15.86 -20.90 15.24
C GLY A 164 -16.13 -20.64 13.77
N THR A 165 -17.26 -20.03 13.40
CA THR A 165 -17.60 -19.74 11.99
C THR A 165 -16.77 -18.58 11.46
N TYR A 166 -16.06 -18.79 10.34
CA TYR A 166 -15.35 -17.74 9.63
C TYR A 166 -16.32 -16.83 8.89
N ASN A 167 -16.15 -15.52 9.07
CA ASN A 167 -16.91 -14.48 8.37
C ASN A 167 -16.04 -13.25 8.09
N SER A 168 -15.64 -13.06 6.84
CA SER A 168 -14.75 -11.96 6.42
C SER A 168 -15.33 -10.58 6.72
N THR A 169 -16.63 -10.39 6.53
CA THR A 169 -17.32 -9.12 6.83
C THR A 169 -17.25 -8.79 8.32
N TYR A 170 -17.37 -9.79 9.19
CA TYR A 170 -17.22 -9.60 10.62
C TYR A 170 -15.80 -9.16 11.00
N GLY A 171 -14.79 -9.80 10.40
CA GLY A 171 -13.38 -9.44 10.61
C GLY A 171 -13.05 -8.02 10.14
N THR A 172 -13.50 -7.65 8.93
CA THR A 172 -13.30 -6.29 8.40
C THR A 172 -14.02 -5.22 9.21
N SER A 173 -15.27 -5.47 9.62
CA SER A 173 -16.02 -4.54 10.47
C SER A 173 -15.38 -4.38 11.85
N THR A 174 -14.73 -5.43 12.38
CA THR A 174 -13.98 -5.33 13.62
C THR A 174 -12.74 -4.47 13.44
N LEU A 175 -11.95 -4.68 12.38
CA LEU A 175 -10.75 -3.88 12.09
C LEU A 175 -11.09 -2.42 11.82
N GLN A 176 -12.21 -2.14 11.16
CA GLN A 176 -12.64 -0.77 10.85
C GLN A 176 -12.83 0.08 12.10
N LYS A 177 -13.31 -0.48 13.20
CA LYS A 177 -13.49 0.23 14.48
C LYS A 177 -12.18 0.74 15.09
N TYR A 178 -11.04 0.22 14.65
CA TYR A 178 -9.70 0.59 15.14
C TYR A 178 -8.92 1.41 14.09
N SER A 179 -9.56 1.79 12.98
CA SER A 179 -8.97 2.57 11.90
C SER A 179 -9.36 4.05 11.94
N ASP A 180 -10.45 4.34 12.65
CA ASP A 180 -11.01 5.69 12.88
C ASP A 180 -10.40 6.29 14.15
#